data_ba8391023217051600a8b8fb4ed426bc
#
_entry.id   ba8391023217051600a8b8fb4ed426bc
#
_cell.length_a   1.000
_cell.length_b   1.000
_cell.length_c   1.000
_cell.angle_alpha   90.00
_cell.angle_beta   90.00
_cell.angle_gamma   90.00
#
_symmetry.space_group_name_H-M   'P 1'
#
loop_
_entity.id
_entity.type
_entity.pdbx_description
1 polymer ?
#
loop_
_entity_poly.entity_id
_entity_poly.type
_entity_poly.pdbx_seq_one_letter_code
_entity_poly.pdbx_strand_id
1 'polypeptide(L)'
;MAMVVADIGGTSSRWGVLRAGADSVIIGGLPGFNPATGAPEPFVEAVRARAKAEDLSPEGLYVYAAGCGSPERAARMAQALRAVWPGVEADVHTDLLGAARGLLGDAPGLVLILGTGMNFGRYDGCVVHQTVPSVGWILGDEGSGADIGKRLLRDALRGNVPMDVMHAVFPEGLELSA
;
A
#
# COMPACT_ATOMS: atom_id res chain seq x y z
N MET A 1 3.13 -25.82 7.95
CA MET A 1 2.23 -25.12 6.99
C MET A 1 2.11 -23.68 7.41
N ALA A 2 2.48 -22.75 6.54
CA ALA A 2 2.37 -21.31 6.80
C ALA A 2 1.55 -20.65 5.68
N MET A 3 0.49 -19.93 6.05
CA MET A 3 -0.22 -19.02 5.17
C MET A 3 0.25 -17.60 5.45
N VAL A 4 0.44 -16.82 4.40
CA VAL A 4 0.86 -15.43 4.55
C VAL A 4 -0.19 -14.51 3.97
N VAL A 5 -0.56 -13.50 4.74
CA VAL A 5 -1.43 -12.40 4.31
C VAL A 5 -0.59 -11.13 4.27
N ALA A 6 -0.54 -10.46 3.13
CA ALA A 6 0.25 -9.25 2.93
C ALA A 6 -0.63 -8.04 2.62
N ASP A 7 -0.40 -6.95 3.33
CA ASP A 7 -0.88 -5.60 3.00
C ASP A 7 0.30 -4.80 2.43
N ILE A 8 0.24 -4.46 1.13
CA ILE A 8 1.33 -3.84 0.40
C ILE A 8 0.91 -2.47 -0.12
N GLY A 9 1.31 -1.43 0.59
CA GLY A 9 1.16 -0.05 0.14
C GLY A 9 2.22 0.37 -0.88
N GLY A 10 2.15 1.60 -1.35
CA GLY A 10 3.16 2.15 -2.26
C GLY A 10 4.52 2.39 -1.58
N THR A 11 4.54 2.62 -0.27
CA THR A 11 5.74 3.02 0.49
C THR A 11 6.21 1.92 1.44
N SER A 12 5.30 1.20 2.07
CA SER A 12 5.59 0.17 3.06
C SER A 12 4.67 -1.03 2.94
N SER A 13 5.06 -2.15 3.53
CA SER A 13 4.24 -3.35 3.60
C SER A 13 4.26 -4.01 4.97
N ARG A 14 3.17 -4.74 5.28
CA ARG A 14 3.00 -5.55 6.48
C ARG A 14 2.59 -6.96 6.10
N TRP A 15 3.09 -7.93 6.81
CA TRP A 15 2.94 -9.33 6.49
C TRP A 15 2.50 -10.11 7.73
N GLY A 16 1.33 -10.70 7.68
CA GLY A 16 0.84 -11.61 8.70
C GLY A 16 1.18 -13.05 8.34
N VAL A 17 1.89 -13.74 9.22
CA VAL A 17 2.24 -15.14 9.06
C VAL A 17 1.37 -15.98 10.01
N LEU A 18 0.54 -16.84 9.42
CA LEU A 18 -0.36 -17.71 10.14
C LEU A 18 0.17 -19.16 10.06
N ARG A 19 0.33 -19.79 11.21
CA ARG A 19 0.75 -21.19 11.33
C ARG A 19 -0.28 -21.95 12.16
N ALA A 20 -0.61 -23.17 11.75
CA ALA A 20 -1.53 -24.00 12.51
C ALA A 20 -0.98 -24.26 13.92
N GLY A 21 -1.80 -23.99 14.95
CA GLY A 21 -1.45 -24.24 16.35
C GLY A 21 -0.47 -23.24 16.97
N ALA A 22 -0.20 -22.12 16.31
CA ALA A 22 0.65 -21.04 16.83
C ALA A 22 -0.01 -19.68 16.68
N ASP A 23 0.43 -18.70 17.46
CA ASP A 23 0.00 -17.32 17.32
C ASP A 23 0.46 -16.74 15.98
N SER A 24 -0.34 -15.83 15.41
CA SER A 24 0.03 -15.11 14.21
C SER A 24 1.17 -14.14 14.50
N VAL A 25 2.13 -14.06 13.58
CA VAL A 25 3.26 -13.13 13.66
C VAL A 25 3.10 -12.04 12.63
N ILE A 26 3.29 -10.79 13.03
CA ILE A 26 3.29 -9.64 12.12
C ILE A 26 4.72 -9.21 11.83
N ILE A 27 5.08 -9.20 10.55
CA ILE A 27 6.35 -8.69 10.04
C ILE A 27 6.08 -7.33 9.38
N GLY A 28 6.66 -6.29 9.92
CA GLY A 28 6.58 -4.93 9.37
C GLY A 28 7.94 -4.40 8.93
N GLY A 29 7.96 -3.12 8.52
CA GLY A 29 9.20 -2.42 8.15
C GLY A 29 9.79 -2.82 6.80
N LEU A 30 9.01 -3.51 5.96
CA LEU A 30 9.38 -3.81 4.58
C LEU A 30 8.91 -2.70 3.63
N PRO A 31 9.62 -2.46 2.53
CA PRO A 31 9.18 -1.50 1.52
C PRO A 31 7.85 -1.93 0.90
N GLY A 32 7.13 -0.95 0.37
CA GLY A 32 5.98 -1.18 -0.47
C GLY A 32 6.37 -1.40 -1.93
N PHE A 33 5.37 -1.75 -2.73
CA PHE A 33 5.51 -1.84 -4.18
C PHE A 33 4.17 -1.53 -4.84
N ASN A 34 4.14 -0.47 -5.65
CA ASN A 34 3.00 -0.17 -6.50
C ASN A 34 3.31 -0.58 -7.95
N PRO A 35 2.66 -1.62 -8.48
CA PRO A 35 2.94 -2.11 -9.84
C PRO A 35 2.55 -1.12 -10.95
N ALA A 36 1.79 -0.06 -10.64
CA ALA A 36 1.47 0.97 -11.61
C ALA A 36 2.64 1.95 -11.87
N THR A 37 3.50 2.17 -10.87
CA THR A 37 4.51 3.24 -10.91
C THR A 37 5.92 2.78 -10.52
N GLY A 38 6.06 1.69 -9.77
CA GLY A 38 7.32 1.25 -9.18
C GLY A 38 8.07 0.18 -10.00
N ALA A 39 9.37 0.08 -9.75
CA ALA A 39 10.21 -1.05 -10.14
C ALA A 39 10.12 -2.14 -9.06
N PRO A 40 10.02 -3.43 -9.41
CA PRO A 40 9.84 -4.51 -8.42
C PRO A 40 11.13 -4.89 -7.69
N GLU A 41 12.32 -4.59 -8.23
CA GLU A 41 13.59 -5.11 -7.76
C GLU A 41 13.89 -4.79 -6.30
N PRO A 42 13.77 -3.51 -5.81
CA PRO A 42 14.06 -3.19 -4.41
C PRO A 42 13.09 -3.90 -3.45
N PHE A 43 11.83 -4.02 -3.84
CA PHE A 43 10.83 -4.75 -3.08
C PHE A 43 11.16 -6.24 -3.00
N VAL A 44 11.45 -6.87 -4.14
CA VAL A 44 11.78 -8.30 -4.23
C VAL A 44 13.03 -8.63 -3.40
N GLU A 45 14.07 -7.80 -3.47
CA GLU A 45 15.31 -8.00 -2.69
C GLU A 45 15.05 -7.91 -1.19
N ALA A 46 14.33 -6.89 -0.73
CA ALA A 46 14.01 -6.69 0.68
C ALA A 46 13.14 -7.82 1.24
N VAL A 47 12.09 -8.21 0.51
CA VAL A 47 11.20 -9.30 0.91
C VAL A 47 11.95 -10.64 0.93
N ARG A 48 12.81 -10.90 -0.05
CA ARG A 48 13.65 -12.12 -0.09
C ARG A 48 14.60 -12.19 1.10
N ALA A 49 15.28 -11.09 1.41
CA ALA A 49 16.19 -11.03 2.56
C ALA A 49 15.45 -11.30 3.87
N ARG A 50 14.28 -10.70 4.05
CA ARG A 50 13.44 -10.90 5.23
C ARG A 50 12.89 -12.31 5.33
N ALA A 51 12.38 -12.87 4.22
CA ALA A 51 11.89 -14.23 4.15
C ALA A 51 12.97 -15.26 4.56
N LYS A 52 14.21 -15.03 4.11
CA LYS A 52 15.35 -15.85 4.51
C LYS A 52 15.68 -15.72 6.00
N ALA A 53 15.64 -14.50 6.54
CA ALA A 53 15.93 -14.25 7.96
C ALA A 53 14.92 -14.88 8.91
N GLU A 54 13.65 -14.96 8.50
CA GLU A 54 12.54 -15.52 9.29
C GLU A 54 12.24 -16.98 8.96
N ASP A 55 13.05 -17.62 8.10
CA ASP A 55 12.81 -18.98 7.57
C ASP A 55 11.37 -19.16 7.06
N LEU A 56 10.94 -18.17 6.25
CA LEU A 56 9.55 -18.09 5.80
C LEU A 56 9.36 -18.79 4.46
N SER A 57 8.67 -19.93 4.50
CA SER A 57 8.29 -20.74 3.36
C SER A 57 6.77 -20.90 3.31
N PRO A 58 6.05 -19.94 2.68
CA PRO A 58 4.60 -19.98 2.61
C PRO A 58 4.11 -21.05 1.63
N GLU A 59 2.97 -21.66 1.94
CA GLU A 59 2.23 -22.56 1.05
C GLU A 59 1.22 -21.79 0.18
N GLY A 60 0.81 -20.61 0.64
CA GLY A 60 -0.07 -19.70 -0.08
C GLY A 60 0.11 -18.27 0.38
N LEU A 61 -0.09 -17.35 -0.55
CA LEU A 61 0.01 -15.90 -0.34
C LEU A 61 -1.33 -15.24 -0.66
N TYR A 62 -1.93 -14.59 0.31
CA TYR A 62 -3.08 -13.69 0.12
C TYR A 62 -2.57 -12.25 0.17
N VAL A 63 -2.69 -11.54 -0.92
CA VAL A 63 -2.04 -10.24 -1.12
C VAL A 63 -3.08 -9.17 -1.39
N TYR A 64 -3.07 -8.14 -0.57
CA TYR A 64 -3.87 -6.93 -0.74
C TYR A 64 -2.92 -5.78 -1.04
N ALA A 65 -2.98 -5.23 -2.27
CA ALA A 65 -1.93 -4.32 -2.70
C ALA A 65 -2.44 -3.08 -3.42
N ALA A 66 -1.82 -1.95 -3.10
CA ALA A 66 -2.03 -0.69 -3.78
C ALA A 66 -1.67 -0.83 -5.27
N GLY A 67 -2.44 -0.17 -6.12
CA GLY A 67 -2.21 -0.17 -7.56
C GLY A 67 -2.63 -1.44 -8.30
N CYS A 68 -3.12 -2.49 -7.64
CA CYS A 68 -3.52 -3.76 -8.26
C CYS A 68 -4.97 -3.78 -8.82
N GLY A 69 -5.50 -2.62 -9.20
CA GLY A 69 -6.88 -2.49 -9.71
C GLY A 69 -7.09 -2.98 -11.16
N SER A 70 -6.08 -3.56 -11.82
CA SER A 70 -6.26 -4.23 -13.12
C SER A 70 -5.58 -5.61 -13.14
N PRO A 71 -6.04 -6.55 -13.99
CA PRO A 71 -5.45 -7.88 -14.10
C PRO A 71 -3.94 -7.86 -14.41
N GLU A 72 -3.49 -6.93 -15.26
CA GLU A 72 -2.09 -6.80 -15.66
C GLU A 72 -1.22 -6.39 -14.46
N ARG A 73 -1.72 -5.45 -13.64
CA ARG A 73 -0.99 -4.96 -12.45
C ARG A 73 -0.99 -5.99 -11.34
N ALA A 74 -2.10 -6.72 -11.15
CA ALA A 74 -2.14 -7.86 -10.24
C ALA A 74 -1.17 -8.97 -10.67
N ALA A 75 -1.10 -9.28 -11.96
CA ALA A 75 -0.13 -10.23 -12.51
C ALA A 75 1.33 -9.79 -12.30
N ARG A 76 1.61 -8.48 -12.42
CA ARG A 76 2.95 -7.90 -12.15
C ARG A 76 3.33 -8.04 -10.68
N MET A 77 2.40 -7.82 -9.75
CA MET A 77 2.61 -8.07 -8.32
C MET A 77 2.86 -9.56 -8.05
N ALA A 78 2.04 -10.44 -8.60
CA ALA A 78 2.22 -11.89 -8.47
C ALA A 78 3.57 -12.36 -9.03
N GLN A 79 4.03 -11.78 -10.14
CA GLN A 79 5.35 -12.07 -10.70
C GLN A 79 6.49 -11.63 -9.77
N ALA A 80 6.40 -10.46 -9.15
CA ALA A 80 7.37 -10.00 -8.17
C ALA A 80 7.47 -10.95 -6.97
N LEU A 81 6.33 -11.42 -6.46
CA LEU A 81 6.28 -12.37 -5.34
C LEU A 81 6.78 -13.76 -5.74
N ARG A 82 6.49 -14.22 -6.95
CA ARG A 82 7.02 -15.47 -7.50
C ARG A 82 8.54 -15.47 -7.64
N ALA A 83 9.15 -14.30 -7.83
CA ALA A 83 10.61 -14.17 -7.80
C ALA A 83 11.20 -14.39 -6.39
N VAL A 84 10.41 -14.18 -5.33
CA VAL A 84 10.81 -14.47 -3.94
C VAL A 84 10.59 -15.95 -3.61
N TRP A 85 9.40 -16.47 -3.91
CA TRP A 85 8.98 -17.84 -3.62
C TRP A 85 8.53 -18.56 -4.90
N PRO A 86 9.48 -19.15 -5.64
CA PRO A 86 9.15 -19.93 -6.83
C PRO A 86 8.21 -21.09 -6.50
N GLY A 87 7.12 -21.20 -7.27
CA GLY A 87 6.14 -22.27 -7.10
C GLY A 87 5.02 -21.98 -6.09
N VAL A 88 5.07 -20.84 -5.37
CA VAL A 88 3.96 -20.42 -4.51
C VAL A 88 3.03 -19.50 -5.30
N GLU A 89 1.73 -19.82 -5.29
CA GLU A 89 0.72 -18.96 -5.89
C GLU A 89 0.36 -17.80 -4.97
N ALA A 90 0.26 -16.60 -5.54
CA ALA A 90 -0.21 -15.42 -4.87
C ALA A 90 -1.60 -15.05 -5.38
N ASP A 91 -2.57 -15.03 -4.47
CA ASP A 91 -3.92 -14.50 -4.72
C ASP A 91 -3.90 -12.99 -4.46
N VAL A 92 -3.88 -12.20 -5.53
CA VAL A 92 -3.62 -10.76 -5.48
C VAL A 92 -4.90 -9.96 -5.68
N HIS A 93 -5.22 -9.13 -4.70
CA HIS A 93 -6.38 -8.24 -4.66
C HIS A 93 -5.94 -6.78 -4.44
N THR A 94 -6.91 -5.86 -4.57
CA THR A 94 -6.69 -4.45 -4.21
C THR A 94 -6.59 -4.27 -2.69
N ASP A 95 -5.79 -3.31 -2.26
CA ASP A 95 -5.70 -2.84 -0.87
C ASP A 95 -7.08 -2.46 -0.30
N LEU A 96 -7.93 -1.83 -1.11
CA LEU A 96 -9.27 -1.43 -0.72
C LEU A 96 -10.17 -2.64 -0.39
N LEU A 97 -10.03 -3.76 -1.10
CA LEU A 97 -10.72 -5.00 -0.75
C LEU A 97 -10.19 -5.59 0.56
N GLY A 98 -8.88 -5.51 0.78
CA GLY A 98 -8.27 -5.91 2.05
C GLY A 98 -8.79 -5.12 3.23
N ALA A 99 -8.86 -3.80 3.10
CA ALA A 99 -9.43 -2.92 4.11
C ALA A 99 -10.92 -3.23 4.37
N ALA A 100 -11.71 -3.46 3.30
CA ALA A 100 -13.12 -3.81 3.42
C ALA A 100 -13.31 -5.13 4.21
N ARG A 101 -12.60 -6.19 3.83
CA ARG A 101 -12.67 -7.49 4.51
C ARG A 101 -12.21 -7.41 5.97
N GLY A 102 -11.14 -6.67 6.23
CA GLY A 102 -10.60 -6.50 7.58
C GLY A 102 -11.50 -5.69 8.52
N LEU A 103 -12.23 -4.71 8.02
CA LEU A 103 -13.07 -3.82 8.83
C LEU A 103 -14.52 -4.27 8.92
N LEU A 104 -15.06 -4.85 7.85
CA LEU A 104 -16.48 -5.12 7.70
C LEU A 104 -16.81 -6.63 7.71
N GLY A 105 -15.80 -7.50 7.52
CA GLY A 105 -16.06 -8.94 7.34
C GLY A 105 -16.94 -9.17 6.11
N ASP A 106 -18.08 -9.80 6.31
CA ASP A 106 -19.08 -10.06 5.25
C ASP A 106 -20.20 -9.00 5.23
N ALA A 107 -20.14 -7.99 6.11
CA ALA A 107 -21.17 -6.95 6.17
C ALA A 107 -20.96 -5.90 5.08
N PRO A 108 -22.01 -5.43 4.38
CA PRO A 108 -21.89 -4.35 3.42
C PRO A 108 -21.58 -3.02 4.12
N GLY A 109 -20.86 -2.13 3.42
CA GLY A 109 -20.50 -0.82 3.99
C GLY A 109 -19.72 0.05 3.02
N LEU A 110 -19.24 1.18 3.53
CA LEU A 110 -18.31 2.06 2.83
C LEU A 110 -16.91 1.83 3.38
N VAL A 111 -15.94 1.81 2.52
CA VAL A 111 -14.53 1.68 2.88
C VAL A 111 -13.73 2.82 2.26
N LEU A 112 -12.85 3.41 3.06
CA LEU A 112 -11.97 4.51 2.68
C LEU A 112 -10.56 4.21 3.17
N ILE A 113 -9.59 4.35 2.28
CA ILE A 113 -8.16 4.38 2.61
C ILE A 113 -7.68 5.82 2.47
N LEU A 114 -7.08 6.35 3.52
CA LEU A 114 -6.35 7.62 3.54
C LEU A 114 -4.91 7.37 3.99
N GLY A 115 -3.99 7.46 3.05
CA GLY A 115 -2.56 7.28 3.27
C GLY A 115 -1.76 8.27 2.44
N THR A 116 -0.74 7.82 1.71
CA THR A 116 -0.03 8.62 0.70
C THR A 116 -0.99 9.09 -0.40
N GLY A 117 -1.89 8.22 -0.85
CA GLY A 117 -3.03 8.54 -1.71
C GLY A 117 -4.37 8.31 -1.01
N MET A 118 -5.47 8.49 -1.74
CA MET A 118 -6.84 8.22 -1.27
C MET A 118 -7.54 7.24 -2.21
N ASN A 119 -8.28 6.32 -1.61
CA ASN A 119 -9.13 5.41 -2.37
C ASN A 119 -10.39 5.07 -1.57
N PHE A 120 -11.55 4.96 -2.21
CA PHE A 120 -12.78 4.59 -1.53
C PHE A 120 -13.73 3.78 -2.42
N GLY A 121 -14.67 3.07 -1.79
CA GLY A 121 -15.68 2.33 -2.50
C GLY A 121 -16.79 1.82 -1.58
N ARG A 122 -17.85 1.30 -2.21
CA ARG A 122 -18.93 0.59 -1.54
C ARG A 122 -18.63 -0.91 -1.59
N TYR A 123 -18.57 -1.52 -0.44
CA TYR A 123 -18.43 -2.97 -0.27
C TYR A 123 -19.80 -3.60 -0.10
N ASP A 124 -20.08 -4.69 -0.79
CA ASP A 124 -21.38 -5.40 -0.74
C ASP A 124 -21.37 -6.67 0.12
N GLY A 125 -20.23 -6.94 0.78
CA GLY A 125 -19.96 -8.15 1.56
C GLY A 125 -19.01 -9.13 0.84
N CYS A 126 -18.77 -8.92 -0.46
CA CYS A 126 -17.90 -9.79 -1.27
C CYS A 126 -16.88 -8.99 -2.08
N VAL A 127 -17.34 -7.93 -2.77
CA VAL A 127 -16.51 -7.11 -3.67
C VAL A 127 -16.68 -5.63 -3.40
N VAL A 128 -15.67 -4.85 -3.78
CA VAL A 128 -15.72 -3.40 -3.68
C VAL A 128 -16.09 -2.80 -5.03
N HIS A 129 -17.13 -1.99 -5.02
CA HIS A 129 -17.59 -1.21 -6.17
C HIS A 129 -17.08 0.23 -6.05
N GLN A 130 -16.21 0.63 -6.94
CA GLN A 130 -15.74 2.01 -7.05
C GLN A 130 -16.63 2.77 -8.03
N THR A 131 -17.44 3.70 -7.54
CA THR A 131 -18.33 4.54 -8.35
C THR A 131 -17.63 5.79 -8.88
N VAL A 132 -16.55 6.19 -8.23
CA VAL A 132 -15.70 7.31 -8.65
C VAL A 132 -14.29 6.77 -8.89
N PRO A 133 -13.74 6.93 -10.10
CA PRO A 133 -12.40 6.46 -10.39
C PRO A 133 -11.36 7.26 -9.62
N SER A 134 -10.34 6.60 -9.10
CA SER A 134 -9.15 7.28 -8.59
C SER A 134 -8.40 7.89 -9.77
N VAL A 135 -8.21 9.21 -9.75
CA VAL A 135 -7.47 9.95 -10.78
C VAL A 135 -6.04 10.27 -10.36
N GLY A 136 -5.61 9.71 -9.24
CA GLY A 136 -4.23 9.77 -8.74
C GLY A 136 -3.84 11.11 -8.13
N TRP A 137 -2.60 11.18 -7.66
CA TRP A 137 -2.10 12.29 -6.83
C TRP A 137 -2.09 13.67 -7.51
N ILE A 138 -2.11 13.74 -8.82
CA ILE A 138 -2.11 15.03 -9.54
C ILE A 138 -3.49 15.67 -9.53
N LEU A 139 -4.53 14.91 -9.87
CA LEU A 139 -5.89 15.40 -10.09
C LEU A 139 -6.88 15.00 -9.00
N GLY A 140 -6.50 14.10 -8.10
CA GLY A 140 -7.33 13.57 -7.02
C GLY A 140 -6.54 13.38 -5.75
N ASP A 141 -6.81 12.25 -5.06
CA ASP A 141 -6.26 11.88 -3.76
C ASP A 141 -6.60 12.90 -2.66
N GLU A 142 -7.80 13.49 -2.73
CA GLU A 142 -8.28 14.54 -1.84
C GLU A 142 -8.22 14.11 -0.37
N GLY A 143 -7.58 14.93 0.45
CA GLY A 143 -7.38 14.69 1.88
C GLY A 143 -6.27 13.71 2.21
N SER A 144 -5.59 13.14 1.23
CA SER A 144 -4.42 12.27 1.42
C SER A 144 -3.17 13.05 1.86
N GLY A 145 -2.14 12.33 2.28
CA GLY A 145 -0.83 12.92 2.57
C GLY A 145 -0.25 13.68 1.38
N ALA A 146 -0.43 13.17 0.16
CA ALA A 146 0.01 13.86 -1.06
C ALA A 146 -0.76 15.16 -1.32
N ASP A 147 -2.06 15.19 -1.08
CA ASP A 147 -2.88 16.41 -1.23
C ASP A 147 -2.51 17.46 -0.17
N ILE A 148 -2.39 17.04 1.09
CA ILE A 148 -1.98 17.92 2.19
C ILE A 148 -0.58 18.50 1.90
N GLY A 149 0.38 17.66 1.50
CA GLY A 149 1.73 18.09 1.17
C GLY A 149 1.78 19.07 0.00
N LYS A 150 1.01 18.82 -1.09
CA LYS A 150 0.89 19.76 -2.21
C LYS A 150 0.34 21.12 -1.78
N ARG A 151 -0.70 21.13 -0.94
CA ARG A 151 -1.31 22.38 -0.43
C ARG A 151 -0.32 23.14 0.44
N LEU A 152 0.33 22.45 1.38
CA LEU A 152 1.34 23.05 2.26
C LEU A 152 2.49 23.64 1.45
N LEU A 153 3.06 22.88 0.50
CA LEU A 153 4.15 23.35 -0.34
C LEU A 153 3.75 24.57 -1.17
N ARG A 154 2.57 24.53 -1.81
CA ARG A 154 2.04 25.67 -2.55
C ARG A 154 1.88 26.92 -1.69
N ASP A 155 1.34 26.77 -0.48
CA ASP A 155 1.06 27.90 0.41
C ASP A 155 2.37 28.43 1.02
N ALA A 156 3.34 27.57 1.29
CA ALA A 156 4.69 27.95 1.70
C ALA A 156 5.40 28.79 0.63
N LEU A 157 5.38 28.34 -0.63
CA LEU A 157 5.98 29.08 -1.76
C LEU A 157 5.31 30.44 -2.04
N ARG A 158 4.06 30.61 -1.61
CA ARG A 158 3.32 31.88 -1.70
C ARG A 158 3.47 32.77 -0.48
N GLY A 159 4.21 32.35 0.55
CA GLY A 159 4.38 33.08 1.80
C GLY A 159 3.12 33.09 2.68
N ASN A 160 2.20 32.16 2.47
CA ASN A 160 0.93 32.08 3.23
C ASN A 160 0.99 31.15 4.45
N VAL A 161 2.18 30.58 4.75
CA VAL A 161 2.38 29.68 5.90
C VAL A 161 3.05 30.45 7.04
N PRO A 162 2.59 30.33 8.29
CA PRO A 162 3.26 30.92 9.47
C PRO A 162 4.72 30.47 9.60
N MET A 163 5.57 31.38 10.09
CA MET A 163 7.03 31.13 10.15
C MET A 163 7.43 29.97 11.06
N ASP A 164 6.69 29.73 12.13
CA ASP A 164 6.89 28.57 13.01
C ASP A 164 6.64 27.25 12.32
N VAL A 165 5.60 27.18 11.47
CA VAL A 165 5.31 26.01 10.63
C VAL A 165 6.36 25.87 9.54
N MET A 166 6.78 26.97 8.91
CA MET A 166 7.87 26.96 7.92
C MET A 166 9.16 26.36 8.50
N HIS A 167 9.58 26.81 9.67
CA HIS A 167 10.78 26.29 10.33
C HIS A 167 10.63 24.82 10.75
N ALA A 168 9.42 24.38 11.16
CA ALA A 168 9.18 22.99 11.55
C ALA A 168 9.22 22.02 10.35
N VAL A 169 8.72 22.46 9.20
CA VAL A 169 8.60 21.60 8.02
C VAL A 169 9.81 21.71 7.08
N PHE A 170 10.38 22.91 6.99
CA PHE A 170 11.53 23.22 6.11
C PHE A 170 12.67 23.87 6.94
N PRO A 171 13.33 23.11 7.83
CA PRO A 171 14.34 23.66 8.73
C PRO A 171 15.55 24.25 7.99
N GLU A 172 15.87 23.77 6.80
CA GLU A 172 16.93 24.27 5.92
C GLU A 172 16.46 25.36 4.94
N GLY A 173 15.20 25.80 5.07
CA GLY A 173 14.56 26.70 4.12
C GLY A 173 13.97 25.98 2.92
N LEU A 174 13.19 26.72 2.13
CA LEU A 174 12.57 26.26 0.90
C LEU A 174 13.05 27.14 -0.24
N GLU A 175 13.91 26.60 -1.09
CA GLU A 175 14.39 27.29 -2.30
C GLU A 175 13.80 26.63 -3.55
N LEU A 176 13.32 27.46 -4.47
CA LEU A 176 12.99 27.01 -5.83
C LEU A 176 14.30 27.04 -6.64
N SER A 177 14.81 25.88 -7.01
CA SER A 177 15.81 25.82 -8.09
C SER A 177 15.16 26.28 -9.40
N ALA A 178 15.68 27.34 -9.98
CA ALA A 178 15.27 27.89 -11.26
C ALA A 178 15.50 26.89 -12.41
#